data_59aa7c186014ef1e10d3ec9ef6b42adb
#
_entry.id   59aa7c186014ef1e10d3ec9ef6b42adb
#
_cell.length_a   1.000
_cell.length_b   1.000
_cell.length_c   1.000
_cell.angle_alpha   90.00
_cell.angle_beta   90.00
_cell.angle_gamma   90.00
#
_symmetry.space_group_name_H-M   'P 1'
#
loop_
_entity.id
_entity.type
_entity.pdbx_description
1 polymer ?
#
loop_
_entity_poly.entity_id
_entity_poly.type
_entity_poly.pdbx_seq_one_letter_code
_entity_poly.pdbx_strand_id
1 'polypeptide(L)'
;MSIPIPYVIERHGREERAMDIYSRLLKDRIIILGSAINDTVSNSIVAQLLFLQFDDGESDIHMYVNSPGGSITSGMAIYDTMQYIGCDVSTYCIGQASSMGAILLAAGAAGKRNALPNSRIMIHQPLAGMEGTATDLEIHAREVLKVKQRMNEILLTHTGQTLEQIEQDTDRDNFMTAEEAQSYGLIDNVLEKIEHQVAAPDTAADTAADTAPDTVPDTAPDTAPEAEAEADTDDGD
;
A
#
# COMPACT_ATOMS: atom_id res chain seq x y z
N MET A 1 18.42 11.67 12.14
CA MET A 1 18.77 10.26 12.38
C MET A 1 17.88 9.41 11.49
N SER A 2 18.47 8.56 10.66
CA SER A 2 17.72 7.58 9.88
C SER A 2 17.40 6.42 10.81
N ILE A 3 16.13 6.09 10.99
CA ILE A 3 15.72 4.89 11.72
C ILE A 3 16.02 3.69 10.81
N PRO A 4 16.76 2.67 11.30
CA PRO A 4 17.02 1.49 10.49
C PRO A 4 15.70 0.77 10.16
N ILE A 5 15.51 0.45 8.87
CA ILE A 5 14.36 -0.33 8.43
C ILE A 5 14.57 -1.78 8.89
N PRO A 6 13.60 -2.37 9.65
CA PRO A 6 13.74 -3.75 10.12
C PRO A 6 13.65 -4.74 8.96
N TYR A 7 14.39 -5.85 9.08
CA TYR A 7 14.33 -6.98 8.17
C TYR A 7 13.56 -8.12 8.80
N VAL A 8 12.77 -8.82 7.99
CA VAL A 8 12.11 -10.08 8.35
C VAL A 8 12.68 -11.22 7.51
N ILE A 9 12.79 -12.40 8.10
CA ILE A 9 13.26 -13.60 7.42
C ILE A 9 12.06 -14.51 7.24
N GLU A 10 11.68 -14.77 5.99
CA GLU A 10 10.68 -15.77 5.63
C GLU A 10 11.35 -17.10 5.30
N ARG A 11 10.78 -18.19 5.81
CA ARG A 11 11.21 -19.54 5.50
C ARG A 11 10.18 -20.23 4.62
N HIS A 12 10.60 -20.60 3.42
CA HIS A 12 9.84 -21.46 2.53
C HIS A 12 10.59 -22.79 2.36
N GLY A 13 10.19 -23.79 3.15
CA GLY A 13 10.89 -25.07 3.20
C GLY A 13 12.33 -24.92 3.69
N ARG A 14 13.32 -25.13 2.79
CA ARG A 14 14.76 -24.98 3.10
C ARG A 14 15.35 -23.62 2.68
N GLU A 15 14.59 -22.77 2.02
CA GLU A 15 15.05 -21.46 1.59
C GLU A 15 14.67 -20.38 2.61
N GLU A 16 15.64 -19.56 2.97
CA GLU A 16 15.43 -18.35 3.78
C GLU A 16 15.55 -17.12 2.87
N ARG A 17 14.55 -16.23 2.92
CA ARG A 17 14.59 -14.95 2.22
C ARG A 17 14.50 -13.81 3.22
N ALA A 18 15.53 -12.97 3.24
CA ALA A 18 15.51 -11.73 4.01
C ALA A 18 14.86 -10.61 3.17
N MET A 19 13.87 -9.95 3.73
CA MET A 19 13.19 -8.79 3.12
C MET A 19 13.09 -7.68 4.15
N ASP A 20 13.16 -6.41 3.71
CA ASP A 20 12.77 -5.32 4.58
C ASP A 20 11.26 -5.35 4.82
N ILE A 21 10.81 -4.69 5.91
CA ILE A 21 9.41 -4.76 6.34
C ILE A 21 8.45 -4.18 5.29
N TYR A 22 8.83 -3.13 4.54
CA TYR A 22 7.97 -2.53 3.53
C TYR A 22 7.83 -3.44 2.31
N SER A 23 8.94 -4.05 1.85
CA SER A 23 8.92 -5.06 0.79
C SER A 23 8.09 -6.28 1.19
N ARG A 24 8.11 -6.65 2.47
CA ARG A 24 7.26 -7.74 2.97
C ARG A 24 5.78 -7.38 2.96
N LEU A 25 5.43 -6.19 3.42
CA LEU A 25 4.05 -5.69 3.40
C LEU A 25 3.52 -5.53 1.98
N LEU A 26 4.38 -5.10 1.03
CA LEU A 26 4.00 -4.95 -0.38
C LEU A 26 3.55 -6.29 -1.00
N LYS A 27 4.13 -7.43 -0.59
CA LYS A 27 3.64 -8.76 -1.00
C LYS A 27 2.20 -9.03 -0.58
N ASP A 28 1.78 -8.47 0.55
CA ASP A 28 0.40 -8.55 1.04
C ASP A 28 -0.46 -7.38 0.50
N ARG A 29 0.02 -6.73 -0.57
CA ARG A 29 -0.64 -5.61 -1.26
C ARG A 29 -0.84 -4.37 -0.38
N ILE A 30 0.03 -4.18 0.63
CA ILE A 30 -0.02 -3.08 1.59
C ILE A 30 1.01 -2.02 1.22
N ILE A 31 0.54 -0.78 1.05
CA ILE A 31 1.33 0.42 0.80
C ILE A 31 1.23 1.35 2.01
N ILE A 32 2.35 1.93 2.44
CA ILE A 32 2.38 2.89 3.55
C ILE A 32 2.73 4.29 3.02
N LEU A 33 1.78 5.22 3.10
CA LEU A 33 2.01 6.64 2.92
C LEU A 33 2.20 7.29 4.30
N GLY A 34 3.43 7.20 4.84
CA GLY A 34 3.76 7.54 6.22
C GLY A 34 4.54 8.84 6.40
N SER A 35 4.50 9.76 5.42
CA SER A 35 5.26 11.01 5.47
C SER A 35 4.60 12.14 4.68
N ALA A 36 5.24 13.32 4.64
CA ALA A 36 4.84 14.38 3.74
C ALA A 36 5.01 13.96 2.27
N ILE A 37 4.05 14.38 1.43
CA ILE A 37 4.01 14.06 0.01
C ILE A 37 4.96 15.00 -0.75
N ASN A 38 5.91 14.41 -1.43
CA ASN A 38 6.84 15.06 -2.36
C ASN A 38 7.07 14.14 -3.57
N ASP A 39 7.87 14.59 -4.54
CA ASP A 39 8.09 13.83 -5.78
C ASP A 39 8.68 12.43 -5.52
N THR A 40 9.61 12.31 -4.57
CA THR A 40 10.22 11.00 -4.24
C THR A 40 9.20 10.02 -3.68
N VAL A 41 8.39 10.49 -2.72
CA VAL A 41 7.31 9.68 -2.11
C VAL A 41 6.27 9.32 -3.16
N SER A 42 5.85 10.29 -3.97
CA SER A 42 4.86 10.09 -5.03
C SER A 42 5.33 9.04 -6.03
N ASN A 43 6.54 9.18 -6.58
CA ASN A 43 7.09 8.22 -7.53
C ASN A 43 7.17 6.81 -6.96
N SER A 44 7.53 6.68 -5.67
CA SER A 44 7.56 5.38 -4.99
C SER A 44 6.16 4.76 -4.87
N ILE A 45 5.15 5.55 -4.44
CA ILE A 45 3.77 5.06 -4.30
C ILE A 45 3.17 4.68 -5.67
N VAL A 46 3.37 5.54 -6.69
CA VAL A 46 2.93 5.26 -8.07
C VAL A 46 3.55 3.96 -8.59
N ALA A 47 4.85 3.76 -8.39
CA ALA A 47 5.52 2.53 -8.81
C ALA A 47 4.95 1.29 -8.10
N GLN A 48 4.64 1.39 -6.80
CA GLN A 48 4.03 0.29 -6.04
C GLN A 48 2.60 -0.01 -6.52
N LEU A 49 1.77 1.02 -6.78
CA LEU A 49 0.43 0.86 -7.32
C LEU A 49 0.45 0.15 -8.68
N LEU A 50 1.32 0.60 -9.60
CA LEU A 50 1.46 -0.01 -10.92
C LEU A 50 2.00 -1.44 -10.82
N PHE A 51 2.99 -1.69 -9.96
CA PHE A 51 3.50 -3.04 -9.74
C PHE A 51 2.39 -3.99 -9.28
N LEU A 52 1.60 -3.60 -8.27
CA LEU A 52 0.52 -4.43 -7.74
C LEU A 52 -0.61 -4.62 -8.76
N GLN A 53 -0.93 -3.62 -9.57
CA GLN A 53 -1.89 -3.74 -10.67
C GLN A 53 -1.47 -4.80 -11.69
N PHE A 54 -0.18 -4.87 -12.04
CA PHE A 54 0.33 -5.83 -13.02
C PHE A 54 0.59 -7.22 -12.43
N ASP A 55 0.82 -7.31 -11.11
CA ASP A 55 0.98 -8.57 -10.40
C ASP A 55 -0.37 -9.29 -10.24
N ASP A 56 -1.40 -8.59 -9.78
CA ASP A 56 -2.79 -9.06 -9.69
C ASP A 56 -3.72 -7.85 -9.82
N GLY A 57 -4.43 -7.75 -10.92
CA GLY A 57 -5.33 -6.64 -11.23
C GLY A 57 -6.74 -6.77 -10.65
N GLU A 58 -7.05 -7.84 -9.91
CA GLU A 58 -8.38 -8.10 -9.34
C GLU A 58 -8.44 -7.89 -7.83
N SER A 59 -7.36 -8.22 -7.11
CA SER A 59 -7.31 -8.09 -5.66
C SER A 59 -7.09 -6.65 -5.21
N ASP A 60 -7.70 -6.28 -4.10
CA ASP A 60 -7.59 -4.93 -3.51
C ASP A 60 -6.14 -4.57 -3.15
N ILE A 61 -5.83 -3.29 -3.27
CA ILE A 61 -4.62 -2.69 -2.70
C ILE A 61 -5.00 -1.96 -1.41
N HIS A 62 -4.22 -2.14 -0.35
CA HIS A 62 -4.45 -1.52 0.96
C HIS A 62 -3.46 -0.38 1.21
N MET A 63 -3.91 0.87 1.12
CA MET A 63 -3.08 2.05 1.36
C MET A 63 -3.32 2.63 2.76
N TYR A 64 -2.31 2.54 3.61
CA TYR A 64 -2.31 3.13 4.95
C TYR A 64 -1.75 4.55 4.91
N VAL A 65 -2.54 5.53 5.35
CA VAL A 65 -2.24 6.96 5.28
C VAL A 65 -1.95 7.50 6.68
N ASN A 66 -0.72 8.00 6.87
CA ASN A 66 -0.31 8.82 8.01
C ASN A 66 0.51 10.00 7.49
N SER A 67 -0.17 10.97 6.89
CA SER A 67 0.47 12.04 6.15
C SER A 67 -0.12 13.42 6.49
N PRO A 68 0.74 14.43 6.69
CA PRO A 68 0.31 15.82 6.83
C PRO A 68 -0.10 16.46 5.49
N GLY A 69 -0.07 15.71 4.37
CA GLY A 69 -0.20 16.24 3.02
C GLY A 69 1.12 16.67 2.42
N GLY A 70 1.13 17.63 1.52
CA GLY A 70 2.36 18.12 0.86
C GLY A 70 2.12 18.65 -0.55
N SER A 71 3.05 18.39 -1.47
CA SER A 71 2.99 18.84 -2.86
C SER A 71 1.72 18.37 -3.56
N ILE A 72 0.94 19.30 -4.08
CA ILE A 72 -0.32 18.98 -4.76
C ILE A 72 -0.06 18.20 -6.05
N THR A 73 0.91 18.62 -6.87
CA THR A 73 1.22 17.93 -8.13
C THR A 73 1.68 16.51 -7.91
N SER A 74 2.52 16.29 -6.88
CA SER A 74 2.97 14.95 -6.48
C SER A 74 1.81 14.10 -5.95
N GLY A 75 0.89 14.69 -5.19
CA GLY A 75 -0.31 14.02 -4.70
C GLY A 75 -1.32 13.70 -5.81
N MET A 76 -1.49 14.58 -6.80
CA MET A 76 -2.32 14.31 -7.96
C MET A 76 -1.81 13.16 -8.81
N ALA A 77 -0.50 12.96 -8.91
CA ALA A 77 0.05 11.79 -9.60
C ALA A 77 -0.34 10.48 -8.90
N ILE A 78 -0.37 10.46 -7.55
CA ILE A 78 -0.88 9.31 -6.79
C ILE A 78 -2.39 9.15 -7.04
N TYR A 79 -3.16 10.23 -6.90
CA TYR A 79 -4.61 10.23 -7.10
C TYR A 79 -5.00 9.67 -8.47
N ASP A 80 -4.42 10.23 -9.54
CA ASP A 80 -4.72 9.80 -10.90
C ASP A 80 -4.34 8.33 -11.12
N THR A 81 -3.24 7.87 -10.53
CA THR A 81 -2.85 6.46 -10.59
C THR A 81 -3.84 5.56 -9.86
N MET A 82 -4.32 5.96 -8.67
CA MET A 82 -5.37 5.21 -7.94
C MET A 82 -6.67 5.09 -8.76
N GLN A 83 -7.02 6.13 -9.53
CA GLN A 83 -8.22 6.11 -10.38
C GLN A 83 -8.00 5.39 -11.73
N TYR A 84 -6.74 5.27 -12.18
CA TYR A 84 -6.38 4.66 -13.47
C TYR A 84 -6.29 3.14 -13.39
N ILE A 85 -5.79 2.58 -12.28
CA ILE A 85 -5.65 1.13 -12.11
C ILE A 85 -7.03 0.46 -11.99
N GLY A 86 -7.10 -0.83 -12.36
CA GLY A 86 -8.35 -1.59 -12.36
C GLY A 86 -8.74 -2.19 -11.03
N CYS A 87 -7.76 -2.45 -10.14
CA CYS A 87 -8.05 -2.97 -8.81
C CYS A 87 -8.47 -1.85 -7.85
N ASP A 88 -9.35 -2.17 -6.90
CA ASP A 88 -9.79 -1.24 -5.88
C ASP A 88 -8.65 -0.87 -4.91
N VAL A 89 -8.58 0.41 -4.54
CA VAL A 89 -7.67 0.87 -3.49
C VAL A 89 -8.47 1.12 -2.21
N SER A 90 -8.30 0.23 -1.24
CA SER A 90 -8.82 0.42 0.12
C SER A 90 -7.90 1.36 0.88
N THR A 91 -8.43 2.43 1.48
CA THR A 91 -7.64 3.43 2.21
C THR A 91 -7.89 3.38 3.71
N TYR A 92 -6.84 3.63 4.50
CA TYR A 92 -6.89 3.53 5.96
C TYR A 92 -6.15 4.71 6.59
N CYS A 93 -6.86 5.62 7.28
CA CYS A 93 -6.19 6.66 8.07
C CYS A 93 -5.69 6.09 9.39
N ILE A 94 -4.37 6.15 9.60
CA ILE A 94 -3.69 5.80 10.85
C ILE A 94 -2.94 7.02 11.38
N GLY A 95 -3.38 7.62 12.47
CA GLY A 95 -2.81 8.86 13.00
C GLY A 95 -3.40 10.09 12.33
N GLN A 96 -2.95 10.47 11.13
CA GLN A 96 -3.50 11.64 10.44
C GLN A 96 -3.58 11.49 8.91
N ALA A 97 -4.57 12.15 8.33
CA ALA A 97 -4.64 12.41 6.90
C ALA A 97 -5.05 13.88 6.70
N SER A 98 -4.08 14.73 6.34
CA SER A 98 -4.32 16.17 6.22
C SER A 98 -4.05 16.66 4.80
N SER A 99 -4.81 17.69 4.37
CA SER A 99 -4.60 18.33 3.08
C SER A 99 -4.64 17.31 1.92
N MET A 100 -3.58 17.23 1.13
CA MET A 100 -3.45 16.24 0.06
C MET A 100 -3.57 14.78 0.57
N GLY A 101 -3.19 14.50 1.83
CA GLY A 101 -3.40 13.20 2.47
C GLY A 101 -4.88 12.86 2.67
N ALA A 102 -5.72 13.86 3.01
CA ALA A 102 -7.17 13.68 3.13
C ALA A 102 -7.83 13.45 1.75
N ILE A 103 -7.34 14.10 0.71
CA ILE A 103 -7.78 13.85 -0.68
C ILE A 103 -7.51 12.39 -1.08
N LEU A 104 -6.30 11.90 -0.82
CA LEU A 104 -5.94 10.50 -1.14
C LEU A 104 -6.72 9.49 -0.30
N LEU A 105 -7.00 9.79 0.97
CA LEU A 105 -7.86 8.97 1.82
C LEU A 105 -9.28 8.87 1.23
N ALA A 106 -9.88 10.02 0.88
CA ALA A 106 -11.21 10.09 0.30
C ALA A 106 -11.30 9.45 -1.11
N ALA A 107 -10.18 9.39 -1.84
CA ALA A 107 -10.07 8.84 -3.19
C ALA A 107 -10.07 7.29 -3.24
N GLY A 108 -10.10 6.62 -2.10
CA GLY A 108 -10.27 5.17 -2.03
C GLY A 108 -11.59 4.70 -2.64
N ALA A 109 -11.67 3.42 -2.95
CA ALA A 109 -12.87 2.80 -3.49
C ALA A 109 -14.06 2.96 -2.53
N ALA A 110 -15.25 3.24 -3.06
CA ALA A 110 -16.46 3.43 -2.27
C ALA A 110 -16.76 2.22 -1.39
N GLY A 111 -17.04 2.45 -0.10
CA GLY A 111 -17.24 1.41 0.91
C GLY A 111 -15.94 0.87 1.54
N LYS A 112 -14.77 1.26 1.00
CA LYS A 112 -13.45 0.76 1.42
C LYS A 112 -12.52 1.85 1.97
N ARG A 113 -13.07 3.00 2.36
CA ARG A 113 -12.34 4.13 2.95
C ARG A 113 -12.52 4.07 4.47
N ASN A 114 -11.41 3.97 5.20
CA ASN A 114 -11.43 3.61 6.61
C ASN A 114 -10.57 4.57 7.45
N ALA A 115 -10.89 4.71 8.73
CA ALA A 115 -10.02 5.36 9.70
C ALA A 115 -10.02 4.62 11.03
N LEU A 116 -8.91 4.70 11.77
CA LEU A 116 -8.88 4.27 13.16
C LEU A 116 -9.52 5.33 14.07
N PRO A 117 -10.10 4.96 15.24
CA PRO A 117 -10.93 5.86 16.05
C PRO A 117 -10.24 7.15 16.51
N ASN A 118 -8.94 7.13 16.73
CA ASN A 118 -8.16 8.29 17.18
C ASN A 118 -7.46 9.03 16.04
N SER A 119 -7.80 8.72 14.79
CA SER A 119 -7.25 9.41 13.63
C SER A 119 -7.80 10.83 13.50
N ARG A 120 -6.99 11.72 12.93
CA ARG A 120 -7.39 13.10 12.61
C ARG A 120 -7.36 13.30 11.11
N ILE A 121 -8.43 13.80 10.59
CA ILE A 121 -8.55 14.15 9.17
C ILE A 121 -8.67 15.67 9.05
N MET A 122 -8.00 16.29 8.09
CA MET A 122 -8.06 17.73 7.90
C MET A 122 -8.12 18.10 6.43
N ILE A 123 -9.09 18.91 6.07
CA ILE A 123 -9.24 19.49 4.74
C ILE A 123 -9.03 21.00 4.81
N HIS A 124 -8.45 21.56 3.76
CA HIS A 124 -8.26 22.98 3.58
C HIS A 124 -7.95 23.34 2.13
N GLN A 125 -8.02 24.63 1.78
CA GLN A 125 -7.62 25.13 0.46
C GLN A 125 -6.11 25.06 0.24
N PRO A 126 -5.63 25.06 -1.03
CA PRO A 126 -4.20 25.07 -1.34
C PRO A 126 -3.46 26.24 -0.69
N LEU A 127 -2.28 25.95 -0.13
CA LEU A 127 -1.34 26.96 0.31
C LEU A 127 -0.33 27.24 -0.82
N ALA A 128 -0.09 28.52 -1.11
CA ALA A 128 0.88 28.94 -2.12
C ALA A 128 1.73 30.10 -1.60
N GLY A 129 3.04 29.99 -1.81
CA GLY A 129 3.98 31.11 -1.69
C GLY A 129 4.48 31.48 -3.07
N MET A 130 4.59 32.78 -3.39
CA MET A 130 4.97 33.25 -4.72
C MET A 130 5.89 34.46 -4.64
N GLU A 131 6.91 34.44 -5.52
CA GLU A 131 7.81 35.57 -5.76
C GLU A 131 7.98 35.73 -7.27
N GLY A 132 8.14 36.96 -7.75
CA GLY A 132 8.35 37.23 -9.15
C GLY A 132 7.87 38.61 -9.58
N THR A 133 7.81 38.84 -10.91
CA THR A 133 7.23 40.05 -11.47
C THR A 133 5.71 40.09 -11.27
N ALA A 134 5.09 41.27 -11.37
CA ALA A 134 3.63 41.41 -11.22
C ALA A 134 2.86 40.47 -12.18
N THR A 135 3.34 40.31 -13.41
CA THR A 135 2.74 39.42 -14.42
C THR A 135 2.89 37.95 -14.01
N ASP A 136 4.04 37.53 -13.48
CA ASP A 136 4.24 36.16 -13.01
C ASP A 136 3.34 35.86 -11.82
N LEU A 137 3.20 36.79 -10.86
CA LEU A 137 2.31 36.66 -9.73
C LEU A 137 0.85 36.48 -10.16
N GLU A 138 0.39 37.24 -11.20
CA GLU A 138 -0.95 37.07 -11.75
C GLU A 138 -1.17 35.68 -12.37
N ILE A 139 -0.20 35.20 -13.15
CA ILE A 139 -0.23 33.87 -13.76
C ILE A 139 -0.34 32.78 -12.69
N HIS A 140 0.52 32.85 -11.68
CA HIS A 140 0.53 31.89 -10.58
C HIS A 140 -0.77 31.94 -9.74
N ALA A 141 -1.29 33.15 -9.45
CA ALA A 141 -2.55 33.28 -8.72
C ALA A 141 -3.71 32.61 -9.46
N ARG A 142 -3.79 32.80 -10.79
CA ARG A 142 -4.81 32.11 -11.61
C ARG A 142 -4.67 30.59 -11.57
N GLU A 143 -3.43 30.08 -11.58
CA GLU A 143 -3.19 28.63 -11.51
C GLU A 143 -3.58 28.06 -10.15
N VAL A 144 -3.26 28.73 -9.04
CA VAL A 144 -3.69 28.32 -7.69
C VAL A 144 -5.22 28.25 -7.59
N LEU A 145 -5.94 29.19 -8.19
CA LEU A 145 -7.42 29.16 -8.21
C LEU A 145 -7.96 27.95 -8.97
N LYS A 146 -7.35 27.57 -10.11
CA LYS A 146 -7.73 26.36 -10.85
C LYS A 146 -7.46 25.10 -10.02
N VAL A 147 -6.31 25.03 -9.36
CA VAL A 147 -5.96 23.93 -8.48
C VAL A 147 -6.94 23.81 -7.32
N LYS A 148 -7.32 24.95 -6.68
CA LYS A 148 -8.34 25.00 -5.64
C LYS A 148 -9.66 24.40 -6.14
N GLN A 149 -10.12 24.86 -7.30
CA GLN A 149 -11.36 24.36 -7.91
C GLN A 149 -11.25 22.86 -8.16
N ARG A 150 -10.15 22.38 -8.73
CA ARG A 150 -9.95 20.95 -9.02
C ARG A 150 -9.97 20.08 -7.75
N MET A 151 -9.35 20.53 -6.66
CA MET A 151 -9.38 19.82 -5.39
C MET A 151 -10.81 19.76 -4.81
N ASN A 152 -11.57 20.84 -4.90
CA ASN A 152 -12.97 20.87 -4.47
C ASN A 152 -13.85 19.93 -5.31
N GLU A 153 -13.63 19.85 -6.63
CA GLU A 153 -14.32 18.91 -7.53
C GLU A 153 -14.01 17.44 -7.18
N ILE A 154 -12.77 17.15 -6.79
CA ILE A 154 -12.39 15.81 -6.31
C ILE A 154 -13.13 15.49 -5.01
N LEU A 155 -13.15 16.40 -4.03
CA LEU A 155 -13.90 16.19 -2.79
C LEU A 155 -15.39 16.02 -3.07
N LEU A 156 -15.98 16.82 -3.97
CA LEU A 156 -17.37 16.69 -4.41
C LEU A 156 -17.67 15.28 -4.93
N THR A 157 -16.76 14.73 -5.75
CA THR A 157 -16.91 13.39 -6.34
C THR A 157 -16.93 12.28 -5.28
N HIS A 158 -16.11 12.42 -4.23
CA HIS A 158 -15.88 11.37 -3.26
C HIS A 158 -16.68 11.49 -1.97
N THR A 159 -17.21 12.68 -1.62
CA THR A 159 -17.86 12.90 -0.31
C THR A 159 -19.38 12.95 -0.37
N GLY A 160 -19.96 13.22 -1.53
CA GLY A 160 -21.39 13.47 -1.67
C GLY A 160 -21.87 14.82 -1.10
N GLN A 161 -20.93 15.69 -0.67
CA GLN A 161 -21.23 17.05 -0.24
C GLN A 161 -21.55 17.96 -1.44
N THR A 162 -22.15 19.14 -1.21
CA THR A 162 -22.30 20.14 -2.26
C THR A 162 -21.01 20.92 -2.46
N LEU A 163 -20.80 21.46 -3.66
CA LEU A 163 -19.61 22.28 -3.93
C LEU A 163 -19.54 23.50 -3.00
N GLU A 164 -20.69 24.15 -2.75
CA GLU A 164 -20.78 25.31 -1.85
C GLU A 164 -20.35 24.96 -0.43
N GLN A 165 -20.78 23.78 0.09
CA GLN A 165 -20.37 23.31 1.41
C GLN A 165 -18.86 23.02 1.46
N ILE A 166 -18.31 22.37 0.43
CA ILE A 166 -16.88 22.08 0.33
C ILE A 166 -16.06 23.38 0.28
N GLU A 167 -16.49 24.38 -0.48
CA GLU A 167 -15.82 25.69 -0.56
C GLU A 167 -15.76 26.41 0.78
N GLN A 168 -16.83 26.33 1.57
CA GLN A 168 -16.87 26.88 2.92
C GLN A 168 -15.96 26.11 3.88
N ASP A 169 -16.06 24.79 3.87
CA ASP A 169 -15.34 23.92 4.81
C ASP A 169 -13.84 23.83 4.55
N THR A 170 -13.41 24.08 3.30
CA THR A 170 -12.00 24.12 2.93
C THR A 170 -11.38 25.52 2.97
N ASP A 171 -12.14 26.58 3.27
CA ASP A 171 -11.58 27.94 3.31
C ASP A 171 -10.48 28.11 4.36
N ARG A 172 -10.57 27.38 5.45
CA ARG A 172 -9.57 27.30 6.52
C ARG A 172 -9.37 25.85 6.93
N ASP A 173 -8.38 25.60 7.80
CA ASP A 173 -8.12 24.28 8.36
C ASP A 173 -9.38 23.76 9.06
N ASN A 174 -9.95 22.71 8.53
CA ASN A 174 -11.11 22.03 9.06
C ASN A 174 -10.71 20.63 9.53
N PHE A 175 -10.53 20.50 10.85
CA PHE A 175 -10.12 19.25 11.50
C PHE A 175 -11.33 18.43 11.91
N MET A 176 -11.31 17.16 11.58
CA MET A 176 -12.36 16.18 11.87
C MET A 176 -11.80 14.98 12.65
N THR A 177 -12.61 14.45 13.57
CA THR A 177 -12.42 13.10 14.12
C THR A 177 -12.76 12.07 13.05
N ALA A 178 -12.51 10.79 13.34
CA ALA A 178 -12.90 9.72 12.40
C ALA A 178 -14.42 9.68 12.17
N GLU A 179 -15.23 9.86 13.23
CA GLU A 179 -16.70 9.86 13.16
C GLU A 179 -17.24 11.08 12.39
N GLU A 180 -16.64 12.27 12.59
CA GLU A 180 -16.99 13.47 11.85
C GLU A 180 -16.64 13.31 10.36
N ALA A 181 -15.47 12.73 10.04
CA ALA A 181 -15.05 12.45 8.68
C ALA A 181 -15.94 11.41 7.99
N GLN A 182 -16.43 10.42 8.72
CA GLN A 182 -17.42 9.46 8.24
C GLN A 182 -18.75 10.16 7.94
N SER A 183 -19.23 10.98 8.85
CA SER A 183 -20.47 11.75 8.66
C SER A 183 -20.37 12.74 7.50
N TYR A 184 -19.20 13.29 7.26
CA TYR A 184 -18.90 14.18 6.13
C TYR A 184 -18.82 13.43 4.80
N GLY A 185 -18.50 12.14 4.82
CA GLY A 185 -18.34 11.30 3.63
C GLY A 185 -16.91 11.17 3.11
N LEU A 186 -15.92 11.64 3.86
CA LEU A 186 -14.48 11.43 3.53
C LEU A 186 -14.05 9.99 3.68
N ILE A 187 -14.68 9.25 4.59
CA ILE A 187 -14.49 7.84 4.82
C ILE A 187 -15.82 7.10 4.94
N ASP A 188 -15.78 5.79 4.84
CA ASP A 188 -16.96 4.92 4.93
C ASP A 188 -17.09 4.25 6.30
N ASN A 189 -15.95 3.90 6.94
CA ASN A 189 -15.95 3.12 8.18
C ASN A 189 -14.95 3.65 9.20
N VAL A 190 -15.33 3.57 10.49
CA VAL A 190 -14.41 3.70 11.63
C VAL A 190 -14.13 2.29 12.16
N LEU A 191 -12.87 1.85 12.14
CA LEU A 191 -12.47 0.50 12.49
C LEU A 191 -11.97 0.44 13.94
N GLU A 192 -12.74 -0.14 14.84
CA GLU A 192 -12.37 -0.25 16.25
C GLU A 192 -11.36 -1.38 16.53
N LYS A 193 -11.49 -2.51 15.85
CA LYS A 193 -10.65 -3.68 16.06
C LYS A 193 -10.61 -4.56 14.81
N ILE A 194 -9.43 -5.11 14.51
CA ILE A 194 -9.34 -6.25 13.58
C ILE A 194 -9.87 -7.47 14.30
N GLU A 195 -11.01 -8.00 13.87
CA GLU A 195 -11.44 -9.32 14.32
C GLU A 195 -10.44 -10.35 13.78
N HIS A 196 -9.74 -11.03 14.69
CA HIS A 196 -8.94 -12.18 14.31
C HIS A 196 -9.87 -13.24 13.71
N GLN A 197 -9.87 -13.38 12.40
CA GLN A 197 -10.21 -14.65 11.81
C GLN A 197 -9.12 -15.62 12.27
N VAL A 198 -9.37 -16.33 13.37
CA VAL A 198 -8.60 -17.52 13.71
C VAL A 198 -8.85 -18.47 12.55
N ALA A 199 -7.87 -18.58 11.64
CA ALA A 199 -7.86 -19.69 10.69
C ALA A 199 -8.07 -20.95 11.52
N ALA A 200 -9.15 -21.67 11.24
CA ALA A 200 -9.37 -22.96 11.87
C ALA A 200 -8.10 -23.79 11.67
N PRO A 201 -7.57 -24.46 12.71
CA PRO A 201 -6.42 -25.31 12.53
C PRO A 201 -6.75 -26.30 11.44
N ASP A 202 -5.88 -26.43 10.45
CA ASP A 202 -5.93 -27.48 9.43
C ASP A 202 -5.92 -28.84 10.14
N THR A 203 -7.11 -29.33 10.49
CA THR A 203 -7.33 -30.70 10.91
C THR A 203 -7.59 -31.55 9.67
N ALA A 204 -6.57 -31.70 8.86
CA ALA A 204 -6.57 -32.66 7.78
C ALA A 204 -5.26 -33.44 7.78
N ALA A 205 -5.41 -34.72 8.09
CA ALA A 205 -4.51 -35.82 7.78
C ALA A 205 -3.29 -36.03 8.69
N ASP A 206 -3.54 -36.67 9.83
CA ASP A 206 -2.61 -37.69 10.32
C ASP A 206 -3.41 -38.90 10.85
N THR A 207 -3.99 -39.63 9.89
CA THR A 207 -4.47 -41.02 10.11
C THR A 207 -4.05 -41.85 8.91
N ALA A 208 -2.77 -42.17 8.82
CA ALA A 208 -2.30 -43.31 8.05
C ALA A 208 -1.65 -44.29 9.03
N ALA A 209 -2.38 -45.35 9.24
CA ALA A 209 -2.06 -46.46 10.12
C ALA A 209 -0.69 -47.05 9.82
N ASP A 210 0.05 -47.18 10.90
CA ASP A 210 1.16 -48.11 11.08
C ASP A 210 0.58 -49.53 11.13
N THR A 211 0.81 -50.31 10.07
CA THR A 211 0.73 -51.78 10.10
C THR A 211 1.76 -52.31 9.12
N ALA A 212 2.97 -52.53 9.64
CA ALA A 212 3.96 -53.42 9.02
C ALA A 212 3.73 -54.86 9.50
N PRO A 213 3.84 -55.86 8.64
CA PRO A 213 4.27 -57.18 9.10
C PRO A 213 5.72 -57.45 8.70
N ASP A 214 6.49 -57.83 9.72
CA ASP A 214 7.74 -58.53 9.63
C ASP A 214 7.68 -59.72 8.68
N THR A 215 8.60 -59.77 7.70
CA THR A 215 9.16 -61.02 7.22
C THR A 215 10.51 -60.77 6.57
N VAL A 216 11.58 -61.24 7.23
CA VAL A 216 12.89 -61.51 6.63
C VAL A 216 12.81 -62.87 5.96
N PRO A 217 13.48 -63.09 4.79
CA PRO A 217 14.58 -64.05 4.80
C PRO A 217 15.83 -63.56 4.03
N ASP A 218 16.92 -63.76 4.73
CA ASP A 218 18.27 -64.11 4.38
C ASP A 218 18.45 -64.76 3.01
N THR A 219 19.39 -64.21 2.21
CA THR A 219 20.44 -64.96 1.43
C THR A 219 21.26 -63.96 0.60
N ALA A 220 22.55 -63.87 0.91
CA ALA A 220 23.59 -63.48 -0.04
C ALA A 220 23.99 -64.72 -0.88
N PRO A 221 24.60 -64.55 -2.05
CA PRO A 221 26.05 -64.36 -2.10
C PRO A 221 26.55 -63.45 -3.29
N ASP A 222 27.62 -62.75 -3.00
CA ASP A 222 28.95 -62.76 -3.68
C ASP A 222 28.94 -62.72 -5.22
N THR A 223 29.51 -61.65 -5.78
CA THR A 223 30.60 -61.61 -6.76
C THR A 223 30.89 -60.22 -7.25
N ALA A 224 32.11 -59.74 -6.98
CA ALA A 224 32.73 -58.70 -7.80
C ALA A 224 33.34 -59.35 -9.06
N PRO A 225 33.62 -58.62 -10.12
CA PRO A 225 35.00 -58.26 -10.35
C PRO A 225 35.29 -56.84 -10.88
N GLU A 226 36.46 -56.49 -10.66
CA GLU A 226 37.43 -55.49 -10.98
C GLU A 226 37.41 -54.86 -12.40
N ALA A 227 37.92 -53.58 -12.39
CA ALA A 227 38.87 -52.94 -13.34
C ALA A 227 38.33 -52.59 -14.73
N GLU A 228 38.51 -51.37 -15.18
CA GLU A 228 39.81 -50.83 -15.64
C GLU A 228 39.69 -49.28 -15.82
N ALA A 229 40.80 -48.63 -15.59
CA ALA A 229 41.13 -47.27 -15.92
C ALA A 229 41.41 -47.14 -17.43
N GLU A 230 41.08 -45.98 -17.96
CA GLU A 230 41.95 -45.33 -18.97
C GLU A 230 41.81 -43.83 -18.92
N ALA A 231 42.98 -43.22 -18.79
CA ALA A 231 43.26 -41.82 -19.03
C ALA A 231 43.45 -41.58 -20.54
N ASP A 232 43.08 -40.44 -21.04
CA ASP A 232 43.87 -39.72 -22.04
C ASP A 232 43.41 -38.25 -22.14
N THR A 233 44.24 -37.35 -21.83
CA THR A 233 44.95 -36.24 -22.46
C THR A 233 44.39 -35.81 -23.82
N ASP A 234 44.15 -34.53 -24.08
CA ASP A 234 45.06 -33.61 -24.74
C ASP A 234 44.34 -32.44 -25.40
N ASP A 235 44.95 -31.32 -25.20
CA ASP A 235 45.16 -30.11 -26.04
C ASP A 235 44.11 -29.46 -26.96
N GLY A 236 44.10 -28.18 -26.80
CA GLY A 236 44.48 -27.20 -27.87
C GLY A 236 43.36 -26.50 -28.64
N ASP A 237 43.10 -25.27 -28.38
CA ASP A 237 43.37 -24.01 -29.10
C ASP A 237 42.51 -22.88 -28.59
#